data_f1f120a0f7c4c880eafe98ece3665d40
#
_entry.id   f1f120a0f7c4c880eafe98ece3665d40
#
_cell.length_a   1.000
_cell.length_b   1.000
_cell.length_c   1.000
_cell.angle_alpha   90.00
_cell.angle_beta   90.00
_cell.angle_gamma   90.00
#
_symmetry.space_group_name_H-M   'P 1'
#
loop_
_entity.id
_entity.type
_entity.pdbx_description
1 polymer ?
#
loop_
_entity_poly.entity_id
_entity_poly.type
_entity_poly.pdbx_seq_one_letter_code
_entity_poly.pdbx_strand_id
1 'polypeptide(L)'
;TGHSRADSPSKSRRRRCAHRGVPAAGARDGSARIEKLPVDLSGAQGLCWAFDSLYALVSKNARTPSGVYRVRDTDGDDMPDKVELLRALDGGGDHGWHGVLPWPDGRSLCVVAGNNTHSPPLAGSRVPPHWSEDHLLPRMPDAGGHMVGVLAPGGVIYRVSSDGRDWEMFAHGFRNTYDAAFNAAGDLFTYDADMEWDLGTPWYRPTRICQVTSG
;
A
#
# COMPACT_ATOMS: atom_id res chain seq x y z
N THR A 1 47.10 -34.88 -2.96
CA THR A 1 46.71 -33.98 -1.85
C THR A 1 45.52 -33.19 -2.30
N GLY A 2 44.31 -33.75 -2.09
CA GLY A 2 43.05 -33.14 -2.44
C GLY A 2 42.53 -32.28 -1.30
N HIS A 3 42.13 -31.04 -1.58
CA HIS A 3 41.36 -30.21 -0.68
C HIS A 3 39.88 -30.26 -1.12
N SER A 4 39.11 -31.00 -0.36
CA SER A 4 37.65 -30.97 -0.40
C SER A 4 37.17 -29.66 0.20
N ARG A 5 36.49 -28.81 -0.62
CA ARG A 5 35.66 -27.69 -0.12
C ARG A 5 34.28 -28.26 0.21
N ALA A 6 33.92 -28.18 1.48
CA ALA A 6 32.57 -28.43 1.92
C ALA A 6 31.66 -27.28 1.50
N ASP A 7 30.69 -27.56 0.63
CA ASP A 7 29.60 -26.68 0.29
C ASP A 7 28.65 -26.57 1.50
N SER A 8 28.55 -25.37 2.04
CA SER A 8 27.50 -25.03 3.02
C SER A 8 26.17 -24.92 2.30
N PRO A 9 25.10 -25.57 2.78
CA PRO A 9 23.79 -25.42 2.16
C PRO A 9 23.27 -24.00 2.39
N SER A 10 23.02 -23.26 1.32
CA SER A 10 22.32 -22.00 1.36
C SER A 10 20.94 -22.20 1.97
N LYS A 11 20.69 -21.64 3.14
CA LYS A 11 19.36 -21.57 3.74
C LYS A 11 18.47 -20.72 2.82
N SER A 12 17.62 -21.38 2.04
CA SER A 12 16.56 -20.70 1.30
C SER A 12 15.62 -20.05 2.33
N ARG A 13 15.67 -18.74 2.45
CA ARG A 13 14.73 -17.98 3.27
C ARG A 13 13.32 -18.18 2.70
N ARG A 14 12.49 -18.90 3.41
CA ARG A 14 11.08 -19.07 3.08
C ARG A 14 10.37 -17.73 3.35
N ARG A 15 9.81 -17.14 2.30
CA ARG A 15 8.97 -15.95 2.41
C ARG A 15 7.69 -16.32 3.17
N ARG A 16 7.47 -15.70 4.32
CA ARG A 16 6.23 -15.84 5.10
C ARG A 16 5.31 -14.66 4.76
N CYS A 17 4.12 -14.95 4.29
CA CYS A 17 3.09 -13.92 4.10
C CYS A 17 2.21 -13.88 5.36
N ALA A 18 2.18 -12.73 6.02
CA ALA A 18 1.29 -12.48 7.15
C ALA A 18 -0.09 -12.04 6.67
N HIS A 19 -0.86 -12.96 6.07
CA HIS A 19 -2.27 -12.73 5.78
C HIS A 19 -3.13 -13.64 6.65
N ARG A 20 -4.19 -13.09 7.26
CA ARG A 20 -5.23 -13.90 7.92
C ARG A 20 -5.75 -14.95 6.95
N GLY A 21 -5.50 -16.21 7.23
CA GLY A 21 -6.20 -17.33 6.62
C GLY A 21 -5.74 -17.79 5.23
N VAL A 22 -4.60 -17.30 4.72
CA VAL A 22 -4.01 -17.86 3.50
C VAL A 22 -2.91 -18.85 3.92
N PRO A 23 -3.02 -20.15 3.57
CA PRO A 23 -1.93 -21.09 3.86
C PRO A 23 -0.66 -20.64 3.16
N ALA A 24 0.46 -20.64 3.88
CA ALA A 24 1.77 -20.38 3.29
C ALA A 24 1.95 -21.28 2.07
N ALA A 25 2.33 -20.70 0.93
CA ALA A 25 2.61 -21.48 -0.27
C ALA A 25 3.71 -22.51 0.03
N GLY A 26 3.31 -23.78 0.18
CA GLY A 26 4.21 -24.89 0.53
C GLY A 26 3.64 -25.91 1.52
N ALA A 27 2.61 -25.60 2.28
CA ALA A 27 1.92 -26.57 3.13
C ALA A 27 0.86 -27.33 2.34
N ARG A 28 1.27 -28.36 1.62
CA ARG A 28 0.36 -29.26 0.88
C ARG A 28 -0.33 -30.29 1.78
N ASP A 29 0.05 -30.35 3.04
CA ASP A 29 -0.37 -31.36 4.02
C ASP A 29 -1.39 -30.85 5.05
N GLY A 30 -1.89 -29.63 4.92
CA GLY A 30 -2.83 -29.03 5.86
C GLY A 30 -2.21 -28.60 7.21
N SER A 31 -0.89 -28.68 7.37
CA SER A 31 -0.17 -28.33 8.61
C SER A 31 0.17 -26.84 8.74
N ALA A 32 -0.65 -25.95 8.18
CA ALA A 32 -0.44 -24.51 8.33
C ALA A 32 -0.51 -24.10 9.80
N ARG A 33 0.58 -23.59 10.36
CA ARG A 33 0.63 -23.04 11.70
C ARG A 33 0.37 -21.54 11.64
N ILE A 34 -0.60 -21.07 12.42
CA ILE A 34 -0.87 -19.65 12.62
C ILE A 34 -0.06 -19.19 13.83
N GLU A 35 0.85 -18.25 13.62
CA GLU A 35 1.64 -17.63 14.67
C GLU A 35 1.19 -16.19 14.84
N LYS A 36 0.99 -15.77 16.10
CA LYS A 36 0.67 -14.40 16.44
C LYS A 36 1.98 -13.64 16.65
N LEU A 37 2.19 -12.57 15.87
CA LEU A 37 3.30 -11.66 16.11
C LEU A 37 3.11 -10.91 17.43
N PRO A 38 4.19 -10.67 18.21
CA PRO A 38 4.16 -9.97 19.49
C PRO A 38 4.03 -8.44 19.30
N VAL A 39 3.32 -8.00 18.27
CA VAL A 39 3.16 -6.59 17.91
C VAL A 39 1.68 -6.24 17.78
N ASP A 40 1.31 -5.03 18.21
CA ASP A 40 -0.05 -4.49 18.05
C ASP A 40 -0.03 -3.41 16.96
N LEU A 41 -0.59 -3.75 15.78
CA LEU A 41 -0.82 -2.85 14.66
C LEU A 41 -2.28 -2.97 14.23
N SER A 42 -3.15 -2.38 15.01
CA SER A 42 -4.58 -2.35 14.70
C SER A 42 -4.86 -1.46 13.49
N GLY A 43 -5.73 -1.92 12.59
CA GLY A 43 -6.15 -1.14 11.41
C GLY A 43 -5.17 -1.16 10.24
N ALA A 44 -4.26 -2.13 10.20
CA ALA A 44 -3.42 -2.36 9.03
C ALA A 44 -4.30 -2.76 7.83
N GLN A 45 -4.22 -1.99 6.76
CA GLN A 45 -4.92 -2.21 5.49
C GLN A 45 -3.99 -2.87 4.48
N GLY A 46 -2.75 -2.42 4.38
CA GLY A 46 -1.73 -2.98 3.51
C GLY A 46 -0.59 -3.61 4.30
N LEU A 47 -0.11 -4.77 3.85
CA LEU A 47 1.03 -5.47 4.42
C LEU A 47 1.99 -5.91 3.31
N CYS A 48 3.27 -5.67 3.51
CA CYS A 48 4.29 -6.00 2.53
C CYS A 48 5.57 -6.44 3.22
N TRP A 49 6.13 -7.58 2.81
CA TRP A 49 7.48 -7.96 3.22
C TRP A 49 8.48 -7.49 2.18
N ALA A 50 9.35 -6.57 2.56
CA ALA A 50 10.41 -6.03 1.72
C ALA A 50 11.58 -5.58 2.60
N PHE A 51 12.79 -5.51 2.05
CA PHE A 51 13.98 -4.96 2.71
C PHE A 51 14.21 -5.56 4.12
N ASP A 52 14.05 -6.88 4.25
CA ASP A 52 14.15 -7.65 5.50
C ASP A 52 13.26 -7.09 6.65
N SER A 53 12.11 -6.55 6.29
CA SER A 53 11.15 -5.96 7.22
C SER A 53 9.71 -6.22 6.77
N LEU A 54 8.78 -6.24 7.71
CA LEU A 54 7.36 -6.16 7.42
C LEU A 54 6.94 -4.69 7.43
N TYR A 55 6.44 -4.19 6.31
CA TYR A 55 5.81 -2.88 6.23
C TYR A 55 4.31 -3.03 6.40
N ALA A 56 3.72 -2.13 7.19
CA ALA A 56 2.29 -2.05 7.39
C ALA A 56 1.82 -0.62 7.11
N LEU A 57 0.80 -0.51 6.27
CA LEU A 57 0.09 0.75 6.05
C LEU A 57 -1.18 0.73 6.89
N VAL A 58 -1.25 1.64 7.86
CA VAL A 58 -2.37 1.74 8.79
C VAL A 58 -3.25 2.92 8.40
N SER A 59 -4.54 2.64 8.21
CA SER A 59 -5.56 3.67 8.12
C SER A 59 -6.15 3.92 9.50
N LYS A 60 -6.45 5.18 9.80
CA LYS A 60 -6.84 5.65 11.13
C LYS A 60 -7.92 4.80 11.79
N ASN A 61 -7.66 4.39 13.01
CA ASN A 61 -8.61 3.74 13.90
C ASN A 61 -8.41 4.28 15.35
N ALA A 62 -9.18 3.77 16.30
CA ALA A 62 -9.17 4.26 17.68
C ALA A 62 -7.86 3.95 18.45
N ARG A 63 -7.03 3.02 17.96
CA ARG A 63 -5.85 2.51 18.69
C ARG A 63 -4.53 2.95 18.06
N THR A 64 -4.44 2.88 16.74
CA THR A 64 -3.20 3.10 16.00
C THR A 64 -3.37 4.28 15.05
N PRO A 65 -2.54 5.32 15.12
CA PRO A 65 -2.56 6.43 14.16
C PRO A 65 -2.34 5.97 12.73
N SER A 66 -2.87 6.70 11.75
CA SER A 66 -2.54 6.47 10.35
C SER A 66 -1.05 6.64 10.12
N GLY A 67 -0.46 5.74 9.37
CA GLY A 67 0.97 5.82 9.09
C GLY A 67 1.52 4.64 8.32
N VAL A 68 2.74 4.83 7.85
CA VAL A 68 3.60 3.75 7.38
C VAL A 68 4.43 3.27 8.55
N TYR A 69 4.29 2.00 8.87
CA TYR A 69 5.02 1.34 9.94
C TYR A 69 5.97 0.31 9.35
N ARG A 70 7.10 0.15 10.02
CA ARG A 70 8.05 -0.92 9.76
C ARG A 70 8.17 -1.80 10.98
N VAL A 71 8.06 -3.11 10.80
CA VAL A 71 8.25 -4.09 11.85
C VAL A 71 9.47 -4.93 11.52
N ARG A 72 10.40 -5.02 12.44
CA ARG A 72 11.66 -5.75 12.27
C ARG A 72 11.80 -6.84 13.30
N ASP A 73 12.49 -7.86 12.91
CA ASP A 73 13.09 -8.84 13.80
C ASP A 73 14.44 -8.26 14.26
N THR A 74 14.61 -8.04 15.56
CA THR A 74 15.82 -7.40 16.09
C THR A 74 16.75 -8.37 16.79
N ASP A 75 16.29 -9.56 17.14
CA ASP A 75 17.07 -10.59 17.80
C ASP A 75 17.40 -11.82 16.93
N GLY A 76 16.80 -11.88 15.72
CA GLY A 76 17.10 -12.89 14.72
C GLY A 76 16.38 -14.22 14.92
N ASP A 77 15.28 -14.23 15.66
CA ASP A 77 14.47 -15.43 15.92
C ASP A 77 13.40 -15.69 14.84
N ASP A 78 13.39 -14.94 13.75
CA ASP A 78 12.41 -14.95 12.66
C ASP A 78 11.01 -14.40 13.05
N MET A 79 10.88 -13.79 14.24
CA MET A 79 9.63 -13.18 14.71
C MET A 79 9.81 -11.65 14.84
N PRO A 80 9.24 -10.86 13.91
CA PRO A 80 9.31 -9.40 14.02
C PRO A 80 8.75 -8.89 15.35
N ASP A 81 9.57 -8.16 16.09
CA ASP A 81 9.32 -7.72 17.48
C ASP A 81 9.33 -6.22 17.67
N LYS A 82 9.98 -5.46 16.78
CA LYS A 82 10.12 -4.01 16.90
C LYS A 82 9.28 -3.26 15.89
N VAL A 83 8.31 -2.50 16.38
CA VAL A 83 7.48 -1.59 15.59
C VAL A 83 8.08 -0.20 15.55
N GLU A 84 8.19 0.36 14.36
CA GLU A 84 8.68 1.72 14.12
C GLU A 84 7.69 2.47 13.21
N LEU A 85 7.21 3.62 13.66
CA LEU A 85 6.44 4.54 12.81
C LEU A 85 7.42 5.32 11.93
N LEU A 86 7.45 5.02 10.64
CA LEU A 86 8.31 5.72 9.68
C LEU A 86 7.76 7.09 9.30
N ARG A 87 6.45 7.16 9.10
CA ARG A 87 5.76 8.40 8.72
C ARG A 87 4.34 8.38 9.27
N ALA A 88 3.99 9.39 10.05
CA ALA A 88 2.60 9.69 10.39
C ALA A 88 1.88 10.27 9.16
N LEU A 89 0.65 9.83 8.94
CA LEU A 89 -0.17 10.19 7.80
C LEU A 89 -1.50 10.79 8.26
N ASP A 90 -2.06 11.68 7.47
CA ASP A 90 -3.35 12.30 7.74
C ASP A 90 -4.43 11.75 6.80
N GLY A 91 -5.68 11.75 7.26
CA GLY A 91 -6.79 11.11 6.58
C GLY A 91 -6.98 9.64 6.97
N GLY A 92 -8.02 9.02 6.45
CA GLY A 92 -8.36 7.63 6.79
C GLY A 92 -9.81 7.27 6.48
N GLY A 93 -10.30 6.21 7.13
CA GLY A 93 -11.60 5.64 6.85
C GLY A 93 -11.60 4.79 5.57
N ASP A 94 -12.79 4.62 4.98
CA ASP A 94 -13.00 3.72 3.85
C ASP A 94 -12.26 4.15 2.57
N HIS A 95 -11.96 5.45 2.43
CA HIS A 95 -11.17 6.02 1.35
C HIS A 95 -9.82 6.53 1.85
N GLY A 96 -9.24 5.82 2.80
CA GLY A 96 -8.00 6.18 3.47
C GLY A 96 -6.74 5.63 2.79
N TRP A 97 -5.81 5.24 3.64
CA TRP A 97 -4.53 4.62 3.27
C TRP A 97 -4.71 3.12 3.15
N HIS A 98 -4.40 2.51 1.99
CA HIS A 98 -4.78 1.15 1.68
C HIS A 98 -3.59 0.22 1.41
N GLY A 99 -3.01 0.27 0.22
CA GLY A 99 -2.00 -0.68 -0.22
C GLY A 99 -0.57 -0.22 0.03
N VAL A 100 0.30 -1.16 0.36
CA VAL A 100 1.74 -0.98 0.33
C VAL A 100 2.40 -2.20 -0.31
N LEU A 101 3.28 -1.99 -1.29
CA LEU A 101 3.97 -3.05 -2.00
C LEU A 101 5.39 -2.60 -2.40
N PRO A 102 6.33 -3.54 -2.67
CA PRO A 102 7.67 -3.17 -3.08
C PRO A 102 7.65 -2.60 -4.50
N TRP A 103 8.38 -1.50 -4.71
CA TRP A 103 8.62 -0.97 -6.04
C TRP A 103 9.65 -1.86 -6.77
N PRO A 104 9.55 -2.05 -8.12
CA PRO A 104 10.48 -2.91 -8.87
C PRO A 104 11.95 -2.48 -8.83
N ASP A 105 12.24 -1.26 -8.41
CA ASP A 105 13.62 -0.75 -8.27
C ASP A 105 14.43 -1.39 -7.13
N GLY A 106 13.79 -2.22 -6.30
CA GLY A 106 14.41 -2.94 -5.19
C GLY A 106 14.80 -2.07 -3.99
N ARG A 107 14.36 -0.80 -3.92
CA ARG A 107 14.73 0.15 -2.85
C ARG A 107 13.59 1.05 -2.36
N SER A 108 12.48 1.07 -3.08
CA SER A 108 11.32 1.93 -2.78
C SER A 108 10.06 1.09 -2.52
N LEU A 109 9.07 1.73 -1.93
CA LEU A 109 7.72 1.22 -1.75
C LEU A 109 6.76 1.96 -2.67
N CYS A 110 5.71 1.29 -3.12
CA CYS A 110 4.51 1.88 -3.66
C CYS A 110 3.48 1.99 -2.55
N VAL A 111 2.91 3.16 -2.34
CA VAL A 111 1.84 3.39 -1.35
C VAL A 111 0.60 3.88 -2.08
N VAL A 112 -0.53 3.25 -1.80
CA VAL A 112 -1.81 3.50 -2.46
C VAL A 112 -2.78 4.14 -1.49
N ALA A 113 -3.42 5.23 -1.92
CA ALA A 113 -4.31 6.03 -1.09
C ALA A 113 -5.60 6.41 -1.82
N GLY A 114 -6.73 6.34 -1.11
CA GLY A 114 -8.00 6.88 -1.56
C GLY A 114 -8.08 8.40 -1.39
N ASN A 115 -9.20 8.99 -1.83
CA ASN A 115 -9.37 10.44 -1.89
C ASN A 115 -9.65 11.12 -0.52
N ASN A 116 -9.78 10.35 0.56
CA ASN A 116 -9.90 10.89 1.93
C ASN A 116 -8.56 10.91 2.67
N THR A 117 -7.51 11.25 1.96
CA THR A 117 -6.16 11.38 2.51
C THR A 117 -5.56 12.73 2.16
N HIS A 118 -4.62 13.19 2.98
CA HIS A 118 -3.83 14.39 2.71
C HIS A 118 -2.40 13.99 2.41
N SER A 119 -1.87 14.53 1.31
CA SER A 119 -0.48 14.25 0.93
C SER A 119 0.48 14.72 2.01
N PRO A 120 1.43 13.89 2.43
CA PRO A 120 2.52 14.34 3.27
C PRO A 120 3.42 15.31 2.49
N PRO A 121 4.37 15.99 3.14
CA PRO A 121 5.40 16.74 2.44
C PRO A 121 6.11 15.87 1.40
N LEU A 122 6.17 16.35 0.17
CA LEU A 122 6.72 15.62 -0.97
C LEU A 122 8.17 16.03 -1.24
N ALA A 123 9.02 15.07 -1.52
CA ALA A 123 10.36 15.28 -2.09
C ALA A 123 10.29 15.53 -3.61
N GLY A 124 9.21 15.07 -4.26
CA GLY A 124 8.98 15.27 -5.69
C GLY A 124 7.57 14.92 -6.10
N SER A 125 7.20 15.34 -7.32
CA SER A 125 5.93 14.99 -7.94
C SER A 125 6.12 14.81 -9.44
N ARG A 126 5.55 13.74 -9.98
CA ARG A 126 5.39 13.54 -11.42
C ARG A 126 4.07 14.09 -11.93
N VAL A 127 3.16 14.33 -11.00
CA VAL A 127 1.87 14.97 -11.29
C VAL A 127 2.08 16.47 -11.46
N PRO A 128 1.58 17.10 -12.53
CA PRO A 128 1.66 18.52 -12.72
C PRO A 128 1.00 19.31 -11.56
N PRO A 129 1.49 20.51 -11.20
CA PRO A 129 0.91 21.30 -10.11
C PRO A 129 -0.56 21.63 -10.31
N HIS A 130 -1.00 21.71 -11.55
CA HIS A 130 -2.37 22.08 -11.97
C HIS A 130 -3.10 20.92 -12.63
N TRP A 131 -2.88 19.68 -12.14
CA TRP A 131 -3.51 18.49 -12.70
C TRP A 131 -5.05 18.58 -12.79
N SER A 132 -5.69 19.35 -11.92
CA SER A 132 -7.14 19.55 -11.94
C SER A 132 -7.64 20.39 -13.12
N GLU A 133 -6.77 21.11 -13.80
CA GLU A 133 -7.14 21.92 -14.99
C GLU A 133 -7.45 21.04 -16.21
N ASP A 134 -6.91 19.81 -16.24
CA ASP A 134 -7.16 18.85 -17.32
C ASP A 134 -8.47 18.08 -17.15
N HIS A 135 -9.19 18.32 -16.06
CA HIS A 135 -10.48 17.69 -15.84
C HIS A 135 -11.56 18.37 -16.66
N LEU A 136 -12.25 17.60 -17.49
CA LEU A 136 -13.39 18.08 -18.28
C LEU A 136 -14.55 18.57 -17.39
N LEU A 137 -14.72 17.94 -16.23
CA LEU A 137 -15.73 18.28 -15.25
C LEU A 137 -15.06 18.68 -13.93
N PRO A 138 -15.66 19.57 -13.15
CA PRO A 138 -15.15 19.90 -11.82
C PRO A 138 -15.14 18.66 -10.92
N ARG A 139 -14.24 18.66 -9.94
CA ARG A 139 -14.28 17.66 -8.87
C ARG A 139 -15.58 17.78 -8.10
N MET A 140 -16.21 16.66 -7.80
CA MET A 140 -17.51 16.61 -7.17
C MET A 140 -17.50 15.70 -5.93
N PRO A 141 -18.33 16.02 -4.91
CA PRO A 141 -18.59 15.08 -3.83
C PRO A 141 -19.41 13.90 -4.36
N ASP A 142 -19.32 12.78 -3.66
CA ASP A 142 -20.18 11.62 -3.91
C ASP A 142 -21.63 11.99 -3.59
N ALA A 143 -22.49 12.01 -4.60
CA ALA A 143 -23.87 12.46 -4.48
C ALA A 143 -24.76 11.50 -3.68
N GLY A 144 -24.38 10.25 -3.54
CA GLY A 144 -25.07 9.24 -2.71
C GLY A 144 -24.91 9.45 -1.21
N GLY A 145 -24.17 10.48 -0.80
CA GLY A 145 -23.95 10.80 0.62
C GLY A 145 -22.84 9.99 1.29
N HIS A 146 -22.19 9.10 0.57
CA HIS A 146 -20.96 8.46 1.01
C HIS A 146 -19.79 9.46 0.90
N MET A 147 -18.95 9.55 1.92
CA MET A 147 -17.82 10.49 1.94
C MET A 147 -18.22 11.96 1.71
N VAL A 148 -19.26 12.41 2.40
CA VAL A 148 -19.74 13.82 2.32
C VAL A 148 -18.60 14.80 2.56
N GLY A 149 -18.44 15.77 1.64
CA GLY A 149 -17.40 16.79 1.72
C GLY A 149 -16.04 16.39 1.14
N VAL A 150 -15.88 15.14 0.70
CA VAL A 150 -14.67 14.67 0.03
C VAL A 150 -14.87 14.67 -1.48
N LEU A 151 -14.01 15.38 -2.18
CA LEU A 151 -14.11 15.51 -3.64
C LEU A 151 -13.41 14.33 -4.35
N ALA A 152 -14.03 13.87 -5.43
CA ALA A 152 -13.43 12.92 -6.37
C ALA A 152 -13.23 13.58 -7.75
N PRO A 153 -12.17 13.17 -8.48
CA PRO A 153 -11.07 12.30 -8.11
C PRO A 153 -10.13 12.92 -7.08
N GLY A 154 -9.35 12.13 -6.39
CA GLY A 154 -8.43 12.60 -5.36
C GLY A 154 -7.54 11.50 -4.79
N GLY A 155 -7.74 10.24 -5.20
CA GLY A 155 -6.88 9.13 -4.82
C GLY A 155 -5.49 9.22 -5.48
N VAL A 156 -4.47 8.75 -4.78
CA VAL A 156 -3.07 8.99 -5.12
C VAL A 156 -2.24 7.72 -4.97
N ILE A 157 -1.25 7.59 -5.82
CA ILE A 157 -0.20 6.58 -5.69
C ILE A 157 1.14 7.28 -5.50
N TYR A 158 1.86 6.86 -4.47
CA TYR A 158 3.16 7.40 -4.11
C TYR A 158 4.25 6.36 -4.31
N ARG A 159 5.44 6.83 -4.68
CA ARG A 159 6.69 6.11 -4.53
C ARG A 159 7.41 6.65 -3.30
N VAL A 160 7.79 5.75 -2.39
CA VAL A 160 8.31 6.12 -1.06
C VAL A 160 9.62 5.41 -0.80
N SER A 161 10.62 6.10 -0.26
CA SER A 161 11.86 5.46 0.18
C SER A 161 11.59 4.41 1.27
N SER A 162 12.41 3.37 1.34
CA SER A 162 12.22 2.26 2.30
C SER A 162 12.31 2.69 3.77
N ASP A 163 12.87 3.87 4.05
CA ASP A 163 12.91 4.50 5.38
C ASP A 163 11.72 5.45 5.63
N GLY A 164 10.80 5.60 4.67
CA GLY A 164 9.60 6.41 4.79
C GLY A 164 9.82 7.93 4.73
N ARG A 165 11.03 8.41 4.42
CA ARG A 165 11.37 9.84 4.45
C ARG A 165 10.98 10.57 3.18
N ASP A 166 11.34 10.00 2.02
CA ASP A 166 11.16 10.64 0.73
C ASP A 166 9.88 10.11 0.07
N TRP A 167 8.99 11.02 -0.22
CA TRP A 167 7.70 10.76 -0.88
C TRP A 167 7.67 11.45 -2.23
N GLU A 168 7.50 10.68 -3.28
CA GLU A 168 7.24 11.16 -4.64
C GLU A 168 5.77 10.86 -4.99
N MET A 169 5.01 11.89 -5.37
CA MET A 169 3.69 11.66 -5.95
C MET A 169 3.88 11.12 -7.37
N PHE A 170 3.49 9.86 -7.57
CA PHE A 170 3.70 9.17 -8.84
C PHE A 170 2.54 9.36 -9.80
N ALA A 171 1.32 9.16 -9.31
CA ALA A 171 0.10 9.33 -10.09
C ALA A 171 -1.05 9.80 -9.19
N HIS A 172 -1.98 10.54 -9.79
CA HIS A 172 -3.16 11.11 -9.14
C HIS A 172 -4.39 10.91 -10.02
N GLY A 173 -5.58 11.19 -9.48
CA GLY A 173 -6.81 11.21 -10.28
C GLY A 173 -7.71 9.99 -10.10
N PHE A 174 -7.45 9.19 -9.09
CA PHE A 174 -8.30 8.08 -8.69
C PHE A 174 -9.35 8.53 -7.65
N ARG A 175 -10.38 7.71 -7.46
CA ARG A 175 -11.31 7.90 -6.34
C ARG A 175 -10.86 7.12 -5.11
N ASN A 176 -10.89 5.82 -5.19
CA ASN A 176 -10.55 4.95 -4.07
C ASN A 176 -9.84 3.68 -4.55
N THR A 177 -8.59 3.85 -4.97
CA THR A 177 -7.71 2.72 -5.26
C THR A 177 -7.38 2.00 -3.97
N TYR A 178 -7.63 0.68 -3.94
CA TYR A 178 -7.44 -0.11 -2.72
C TYR A 178 -6.14 -0.89 -2.72
N ASP A 179 -5.75 -1.42 -3.88
CA ASP A 179 -4.53 -2.20 -4.04
C ASP A 179 -3.92 -1.98 -5.43
N ALA A 180 -2.68 -2.41 -5.60
CA ALA A 180 -1.97 -2.31 -6.86
C ALA A 180 -1.03 -3.50 -7.06
N ALA A 181 -0.61 -3.73 -8.30
CA ALA A 181 0.35 -4.77 -8.64
C ALA A 181 1.23 -4.34 -9.81
N PHE A 182 2.49 -4.77 -9.79
CA PHE A 182 3.38 -4.64 -10.93
C PHE A 182 3.35 -5.92 -11.78
N ASN A 183 3.31 -5.77 -13.10
CA ASN A 183 3.54 -6.89 -14.01
C ASN A 183 5.05 -7.22 -14.12
N ALA A 184 5.38 -8.27 -14.87
CA ALA A 184 6.77 -8.68 -15.07
C ALA A 184 7.63 -7.65 -15.82
N ALA A 185 7.00 -6.74 -16.58
CA ALA A 185 7.67 -5.64 -17.28
C ALA A 185 7.90 -4.41 -16.40
N GLY A 186 7.32 -4.39 -15.18
CA GLY A 186 7.40 -3.27 -14.26
C GLY A 186 6.29 -2.23 -14.43
N ASP A 187 5.28 -2.51 -15.25
CA ASP A 187 4.10 -1.64 -15.35
C ASP A 187 3.22 -1.81 -14.12
N LEU A 188 2.73 -0.71 -13.61
CA LEU A 188 1.83 -0.67 -12.46
C LEU A 188 0.37 -0.73 -12.90
N PHE A 189 -0.38 -1.58 -12.24
CA PHE A 189 -1.83 -1.70 -12.40
C PHE A 189 -2.53 -1.53 -11.05
N THR A 190 -3.68 -0.91 -11.11
CA THR A 190 -4.59 -0.81 -9.96
C THR A 190 -6.02 -0.96 -10.43
N TYR A 191 -6.94 -1.13 -9.49
CA TYR A 191 -8.35 -0.88 -9.74
C TYR A 191 -8.80 0.34 -8.98
N ASP A 192 -9.69 1.11 -9.57
CA ASP A 192 -10.31 2.26 -8.95
C ASP A 192 -11.79 1.94 -8.66
N ALA A 193 -12.22 2.23 -7.45
CA ALA A 193 -13.58 1.93 -7.03
C ALA A 193 -14.60 2.74 -7.84
N ASP A 194 -15.76 2.16 -7.96
CA ASP A 194 -16.93 2.78 -8.57
C ASP A 194 -17.39 4.05 -7.84
N MET A 195 -18.19 4.82 -8.54
CA MET A 195 -18.88 5.98 -7.99
C MET A 195 -20.36 5.83 -8.30
N GLU A 196 -21.17 5.67 -7.27
CA GLU A 196 -22.60 5.60 -7.36
C GLU A 196 -23.20 7.02 -7.37
N TRP A 197 -24.36 7.17 -8.05
CA TRP A 197 -25.07 8.45 -8.08
C TRP A 197 -24.24 9.64 -8.60
N ASP A 198 -23.48 9.39 -9.64
CA ASP A 198 -22.69 10.44 -10.30
C ASP A 198 -23.61 11.63 -10.71
N LEU A 199 -23.18 12.84 -10.39
CA LEU A 199 -23.95 14.07 -10.63
C LEU A 199 -25.35 14.10 -9.98
N GLY A 200 -25.58 13.37 -8.88
CA GLY A 200 -26.88 13.30 -8.20
C GLY A 200 -27.94 12.51 -8.95
N THR A 201 -27.56 11.73 -9.94
CA THR A 201 -28.40 10.84 -10.72
C THR A 201 -28.07 9.40 -10.42
N PRO A 202 -28.96 8.42 -10.66
CA PRO A 202 -28.68 7.00 -10.46
C PRO A 202 -27.72 6.43 -11.52
N TRP A 203 -26.85 7.25 -12.06
CA TRP A 203 -25.81 6.81 -12.95
C TRP A 203 -24.65 6.25 -12.15
N TYR A 204 -24.09 5.22 -12.70
CA TYR A 204 -23.07 4.41 -12.09
C TYR A 204 -21.79 4.49 -12.89
N ARG A 205 -20.72 4.95 -12.24
CA ARG A 205 -19.37 4.88 -12.77
C ARG A 205 -18.74 3.59 -12.29
N PRO A 206 -18.56 2.58 -13.17
CA PRO A 206 -18.12 1.26 -12.72
C PRO A 206 -16.68 1.26 -12.19
N THR A 207 -16.37 0.28 -11.34
CA THR A 207 -15.01 -0.10 -10.99
C THR A 207 -14.22 -0.40 -12.27
N ARG A 208 -13.03 0.11 -12.36
CA ARG A 208 -12.16 -0.01 -13.55
C ARG A 208 -10.78 -0.50 -13.18
N ILE A 209 -10.18 -1.27 -14.08
CA ILE A 209 -8.76 -1.62 -14.02
C ILE A 209 -8.00 -0.55 -14.80
N CYS A 210 -7.00 0.02 -14.16
CA CYS A 210 -6.17 1.08 -14.72
C CYS A 210 -4.71 0.60 -14.83
N GLN A 211 -4.11 0.76 -16.00
CA GLN A 211 -2.66 0.84 -16.09
C GLN A 211 -2.26 2.25 -15.63
N VAL A 212 -1.39 2.30 -14.63
CA VAL A 212 -0.99 3.55 -14.00
C VAL A 212 0.27 4.06 -14.67
N THR A 213 0.15 5.18 -15.35
CA THR A 213 1.29 5.95 -15.85
C THR A 213 1.63 7.07 -14.88
N SER A 214 2.88 7.55 -14.93
CA SER A 214 3.29 8.70 -14.11
C SER A 214 2.63 9.98 -14.60
N GLY A 215 2.10 10.80 -13.71
CA GLY A 215 1.46 12.08 -14.03
C GLY A 215 0.01 12.15 -13.64
#